data_306333be484dcb934cffa470b1471e26
#
_entry.id   306333be484dcb934cffa470b1471e26
#
_cell.length_a   1.000
_cell.length_b   1.000
_cell.length_c   1.000
_cell.angle_alpha   90.00
_cell.angle_beta   90.00
_cell.angle_gamma   90.00
#
_symmetry.space_group_name_H-M   'P 1'
#
loop_
_entity.id
_entity.type
_entity.pdbx_description
1 polymer ?
#
loop_
_entity_poly.entity_id
_entity_poly.type
_entity_poly.pdbx_seq_one_letter_code
_entity_poly.pdbx_strand_id
1 'polypeptide(L)'
;EIRENPQADRVPRVFLFGAKAAPGYAVAKRIIRLINSLAAEINADPICRDRLQVVFLENYRVSLAEHLMPASEVSQQISTAGKEASGTGNMKFMMNGALTVGTLDGANVEMHERLGDENMFLFGLHADEVVRLKREGYAPQKLYARDENLRAVIDKLKAGFSDGVSYDDLASRLLMNDEYMLLQDFASYCAAEQRMADTYARSEEWNRMSLINIARSGIFAADRA
;
A
#
# COMPACT_ATOMS: atom_id res chain seq x y z
N GLU A 1 -11.72 -13.03 5.06
CA GLU A 1 -10.77 -14.16 5.00
C GLU A 1 -10.30 -14.61 6.40
N ILE A 2 -9.67 -13.74 7.26
CA ILE A 2 -9.19 -14.17 8.60
C ILE A 2 -10.35 -14.71 9.46
N ARG A 3 -11.47 -14.00 9.49
CA ARG A 3 -12.68 -14.43 10.21
C ARG A 3 -13.31 -15.70 9.63
N GLU A 4 -13.23 -15.91 8.34
CA GLU A 4 -13.79 -17.08 7.63
C GLU A 4 -12.92 -18.33 7.82
N ASN A 5 -11.61 -18.13 7.90
CA ASN A 5 -10.66 -19.21 8.14
C ASN A 5 -9.61 -18.82 9.20
N PRO A 6 -10.00 -18.78 10.48
CA PRO A 6 -9.12 -18.35 11.55
C PRO A 6 -7.98 -19.32 11.87
N GLN A 7 -8.03 -20.54 11.34
CA GLN A 7 -6.99 -21.55 11.53
C GLN A 7 -5.98 -21.62 10.37
N ALA A 8 -6.20 -20.85 9.32
CA ALA A 8 -5.24 -20.78 8.22
C ALA A 8 -3.87 -20.29 8.71
N ASP A 9 -2.82 -20.97 8.29
CA ASP A 9 -1.45 -20.53 8.55
C ASP A 9 -1.19 -19.23 7.78
N ARG A 10 -1.03 -18.15 8.52
CA ARG A 10 -0.81 -16.81 7.97
C ARG A 10 0.25 -16.10 8.81
N VAL A 11 1.20 -15.52 8.13
CA VAL A 11 2.19 -14.65 8.78
C VAL A 11 1.48 -13.45 9.39
N PRO A 12 1.65 -13.18 10.69
CA PRO A 12 1.10 -11.99 11.31
C PRO A 12 1.66 -10.70 10.67
N ARG A 13 0.82 -9.69 10.53
CA ARG A 13 1.19 -8.40 9.92
C ARG A 13 0.79 -7.22 10.77
N VAL A 14 1.61 -6.20 10.75
CA VAL A 14 1.30 -4.88 11.30
C VAL A 14 1.39 -3.85 10.17
N PHE A 15 0.29 -3.16 9.89
CA PHE A 15 0.27 -2.02 8.98
C PHE A 15 0.49 -0.74 9.78
N LEU A 16 1.61 -0.06 9.50
CA LEU A 16 1.96 1.21 10.11
C LEU A 16 1.69 2.35 9.13
N PHE A 17 0.80 3.25 9.49
CA PHE A 17 0.50 4.46 8.73
C PHE A 17 1.09 5.67 9.44
N GLY A 18 2.01 6.37 8.78
CA GLY A 18 2.59 7.62 9.28
C GLY A 18 2.33 8.77 8.31
N ALA A 19 1.44 9.69 8.66
CA ALA A 19 1.08 10.79 7.79
C ALA A 19 0.62 12.04 8.56
N LYS A 20 0.56 13.16 7.84
CA LYS A 20 -0.07 14.41 8.28
C LYS A 20 -0.92 14.96 7.15
N ALA A 21 -2.08 15.51 7.49
CA ALA A 21 -2.92 16.24 6.55
C ALA A 21 -2.84 17.75 6.80
N ALA A 22 -2.77 18.53 5.73
CA ALA A 22 -2.93 19.98 5.85
C ALA A 22 -4.32 20.31 6.45
N PRO A 23 -4.45 21.36 7.26
CA PRO A 23 -5.70 21.71 7.95
C PRO A 23 -6.92 21.81 7.02
N GLY A 24 -6.75 22.34 5.82
CA GLY A 24 -7.81 22.47 4.79
C GLY A 24 -8.04 21.23 3.92
N TYR A 25 -7.21 20.19 4.02
CA TYR A 25 -7.32 19.02 3.15
C TYR A 25 -8.33 18.00 3.71
N ALA A 26 -9.60 18.25 3.50
CA ALA A 26 -10.71 17.49 4.07
C ALA A 26 -10.64 15.98 3.72
N VAL A 27 -10.32 15.63 2.45
CA VAL A 27 -10.26 14.23 1.99
C VAL A 27 -9.14 13.48 2.70
N ALA A 28 -7.95 14.05 2.83
CA ALA A 28 -6.83 13.42 3.55
C ALA A 28 -7.18 13.18 5.02
N LYS A 29 -7.82 14.16 5.68
CA LYS A 29 -8.31 14.01 7.06
C LYS A 29 -9.37 12.91 7.18
N ARG A 30 -10.24 12.79 6.17
CA ARG A 30 -11.25 11.74 6.09
C ARG A 30 -10.63 10.35 5.96
N ILE A 31 -9.55 10.22 5.15
CA ILE A 31 -8.79 8.98 5.00
C ILE A 31 -8.07 8.62 6.31
N ILE A 32 -7.46 9.57 7.00
CA ILE A 32 -6.85 9.32 8.32
C ILE A 32 -7.90 8.80 9.31
N ARG A 33 -9.09 9.38 9.31
CA ARG A 33 -10.19 8.89 10.15
C ARG A 33 -10.60 7.47 9.76
N LEU A 34 -10.69 7.15 8.47
CA LEU A 34 -10.97 5.78 7.98
C LEU A 34 -9.94 4.77 8.51
N ILE A 35 -8.64 5.10 8.43
CA ILE A 35 -7.58 4.23 8.96
C ILE A 35 -7.80 3.96 10.46
N ASN A 36 -8.14 4.99 11.24
CA ASN A 36 -8.39 4.83 12.68
C ASN A 36 -9.67 4.02 12.98
N SER A 37 -10.75 4.21 12.22
CA SER A 37 -11.98 3.39 12.36
C SER A 37 -11.72 1.92 12.05
N LEU A 38 -10.97 1.66 10.96
CA LEU A 38 -10.54 0.31 10.59
C LEU A 38 -9.63 -0.30 11.65
N ALA A 39 -8.66 0.46 12.17
CA ALA A 39 -7.76 0.03 13.23
C ALA A 39 -8.52 -0.36 14.50
N ALA A 40 -9.47 0.47 14.92
CA ALA A 40 -10.29 0.18 16.10
C ALA A 40 -11.08 -1.12 15.94
N GLU A 41 -11.66 -1.38 14.77
CA GLU A 41 -12.42 -2.61 14.51
C GLU A 41 -11.51 -3.85 14.46
N ILE A 42 -10.38 -3.79 13.75
CA ILE A 42 -9.46 -4.93 13.58
C ILE A 42 -8.75 -5.27 14.89
N ASN A 43 -8.19 -4.25 15.57
CA ASN A 43 -7.37 -4.46 16.77
C ASN A 43 -8.22 -4.92 17.97
N ALA A 44 -9.51 -4.63 17.99
CA ALA A 44 -10.44 -5.10 19.01
C ALA A 44 -10.99 -6.52 18.74
N ASP A 45 -10.89 -7.02 17.50
CA ASP A 45 -11.41 -8.33 17.12
C ASP A 45 -10.49 -9.44 17.64
N PRO A 46 -10.96 -10.33 18.55
CA PRO A 46 -10.14 -11.40 19.12
C PRO A 46 -9.65 -12.43 18.08
N ILE A 47 -10.31 -12.53 16.92
CA ILE A 47 -9.90 -13.42 15.82
C ILE A 47 -8.79 -12.78 14.98
N CYS A 48 -8.83 -11.47 14.81
CA CYS A 48 -7.93 -10.74 13.92
C CYS A 48 -6.68 -10.22 14.63
N ARG A 49 -6.80 -9.70 15.86
CA ARG A 49 -5.79 -8.89 16.55
C ARG A 49 -4.39 -9.52 16.68
N ASP A 50 -4.31 -10.84 16.78
CA ASP A 50 -3.04 -11.56 16.90
C ASP A 50 -2.39 -11.88 15.55
N ARG A 51 -3.09 -11.56 14.44
CA ARG A 51 -2.66 -11.85 13.07
C ARG A 51 -2.57 -10.61 12.18
N LEU A 52 -3.34 -9.60 12.50
CA LEU A 52 -3.40 -8.36 11.75
C LEU A 52 -3.61 -7.20 12.71
N GLN A 53 -2.70 -6.25 12.68
CA GLN A 53 -2.85 -4.99 13.39
C GLN A 53 -2.73 -3.82 12.45
N VAL A 54 -3.46 -2.76 12.73
CA VAL A 54 -3.40 -1.49 12.00
C VAL A 54 -3.11 -0.40 13.00
N VAL A 55 -2.05 0.37 12.76
CA VAL A 55 -1.62 1.45 13.65
C VAL A 55 -1.43 2.74 12.85
N PHE A 56 -2.08 3.80 13.28
CA PHE A 56 -1.81 5.14 12.77
C PHE A 56 -0.85 5.87 13.73
N LEU A 57 0.32 6.23 13.23
CA LEU A 57 1.37 6.91 13.98
C LEU A 57 1.12 8.41 13.96
N GLU A 58 0.81 8.96 15.14
CA GLU A 58 0.59 10.40 15.30
C GLU A 58 1.90 11.18 15.11
N ASN A 59 1.74 12.41 14.61
CA ASN A 59 2.82 13.36 14.50
C ASN A 59 4.08 12.82 13.78
N TYR A 60 3.86 12.07 12.68
CA TYR A 60 4.95 11.55 11.85
C TYR A 60 5.92 12.66 11.45
N ARG A 61 7.20 12.47 11.74
CA ARG A 61 8.29 13.40 11.50
C ARG A 61 9.62 12.66 11.34
N VAL A 62 10.69 13.40 11.00
CA VAL A 62 12.03 12.81 10.74
C VAL A 62 12.50 11.89 11.86
N SER A 63 12.42 12.33 13.12
CA SER A 63 12.86 11.51 14.26
C SER A 63 12.07 10.19 14.42
N LEU A 64 10.80 10.15 14.02
CA LEU A 64 10.03 8.90 13.99
C LEU A 64 10.42 8.04 12.79
N ALA A 65 10.65 8.67 11.63
CA ALA A 65 11.08 7.98 10.42
C ALA A 65 12.44 7.27 10.58
N GLU A 66 13.38 7.86 11.33
CA GLU A 66 14.69 7.28 11.64
C GLU A 66 14.60 5.94 12.38
N HIS A 67 13.53 5.74 13.16
CA HIS A 67 13.27 4.47 13.84
C HIS A 67 12.39 3.54 13.01
N LEU A 68 11.40 4.08 12.31
CA LEU A 68 10.41 3.29 11.57
C LEU A 68 11.02 2.62 10.35
N MET A 69 11.85 3.34 9.58
CA MET A 69 12.38 2.81 8.33
C MET A 69 13.28 1.58 8.53
N PRO A 70 14.23 1.59 9.49
CA PRO A 70 15.05 0.39 9.76
C PRO A 70 14.26 -0.77 10.39
N ALA A 71 13.11 -0.48 11.00
CA ALA A 71 12.27 -1.49 11.66
C ALA A 71 11.22 -2.11 10.72
N SER A 72 11.15 -1.67 9.47
CA SER A 72 10.14 -2.13 8.52
C SER A 72 10.70 -3.18 7.58
N GLU A 73 9.96 -4.27 7.39
CA GLU A 73 10.29 -5.32 6.41
C GLU A 73 9.73 -5.02 5.03
N VAL A 74 8.63 -4.28 4.97
CA VAL A 74 7.92 -3.95 3.73
C VAL A 74 7.66 -2.45 3.66
N SER A 75 7.92 -1.88 2.50
CA SER A 75 7.60 -0.50 2.16
C SER A 75 6.53 -0.48 1.07
N GLN A 76 5.41 0.18 1.32
CA GLN A 76 4.36 0.36 0.32
C GLN A 76 4.50 1.72 -0.37
N GLN A 77 4.79 1.69 -1.68
CA GLN A 77 5.03 2.86 -2.53
C GLN A 77 4.05 2.83 -3.70
N ILE A 78 2.82 3.28 -3.42
CA ILE A 78 1.62 2.95 -4.18
C ILE A 78 1.01 4.15 -4.93
N SER A 79 1.80 5.13 -5.31
CA SER A 79 1.32 6.23 -6.16
C SER A 79 0.84 5.71 -7.53
N THR A 80 -0.14 6.37 -8.11
CA THR A 80 -0.57 6.07 -9.48
C THR A 80 0.55 6.44 -10.45
N ALA A 81 0.91 5.56 -11.38
CA ALA A 81 1.98 5.81 -12.32
C ALA A 81 1.81 7.15 -13.07
N GLY A 82 2.88 7.96 -13.06
CA GLY A 82 2.91 9.33 -13.60
C GLY A 82 2.44 10.42 -12.62
N LYS A 83 2.23 10.11 -11.34
CA LYS A 83 1.78 11.08 -10.31
C LYS A 83 2.87 11.48 -9.31
N GLU A 84 3.82 10.61 -9.04
CA GLU A 84 4.95 10.90 -8.16
C GLU A 84 6.18 11.30 -8.98
N ALA A 85 6.78 12.43 -8.67
CA ALA A 85 7.97 12.90 -9.40
C ALA A 85 9.21 12.06 -9.09
N SER A 86 9.40 11.66 -7.84
CA SER A 86 10.51 10.84 -7.36
C SER A 86 10.12 10.05 -6.11
N GLY A 87 9.78 10.74 -5.03
CA GLY A 87 9.73 10.18 -3.70
C GLY A 87 11.13 10.12 -3.08
N THR A 88 11.19 10.02 -1.77
CA THR A 88 12.45 9.85 -1.01
C THR A 88 12.36 8.71 -0.01
N GLY A 89 11.16 8.40 0.46
CA GLY A 89 10.90 7.32 1.41
C GLY A 89 11.30 5.96 0.83
N ASN A 90 10.92 5.68 -0.41
CA ASN A 90 11.23 4.45 -1.13
C ASN A 90 12.72 4.12 -1.13
N MET A 91 13.58 5.08 -1.48
CA MET A 91 15.02 4.92 -1.47
C MET A 91 15.57 4.64 -0.07
N LYS A 92 15.06 5.34 0.94
CA LYS A 92 15.48 5.14 2.34
C LYS A 92 15.07 3.77 2.88
N PHE A 93 13.87 3.30 2.57
CA PHE A 93 13.44 1.94 2.90
C PHE A 93 14.32 0.89 2.21
N MET A 94 14.62 1.06 0.92
CA MET A 94 15.52 0.17 0.18
C MET A 94 16.91 0.08 0.82
N MET A 95 17.50 1.22 1.22
CA MET A 95 18.79 1.27 1.92
C MET A 95 18.78 0.53 3.27
N ASN A 96 17.62 0.44 3.90
CA ASN A 96 17.42 -0.25 5.17
C ASN A 96 16.94 -1.70 5.00
N GLY A 97 16.85 -2.21 3.77
CA GLY A 97 16.52 -3.60 3.47
C GLY A 97 15.05 -3.94 3.43
N ALA A 98 14.16 -2.95 3.58
CA ALA A 98 12.73 -3.16 3.39
C ALA A 98 12.43 -3.42 1.91
N LEU A 99 11.64 -4.48 1.63
CA LEU A 99 11.23 -4.80 0.28
C LEU A 99 10.04 -3.93 -0.16
N THR A 100 10.06 -3.49 -1.40
CA THR A 100 9.03 -2.58 -1.92
C THR A 100 7.88 -3.35 -2.56
N VAL A 101 6.66 -3.11 -2.08
CA VAL A 101 5.41 -3.33 -2.81
C VAL A 101 5.03 -2.00 -3.44
N GLY A 102 4.99 -1.91 -4.76
CA GLY A 102 4.80 -0.61 -5.39
C GLY A 102 4.47 -0.64 -6.87
N THR A 103 4.16 0.53 -7.38
CA THR A 103 3.93 0.81 -8.78
C THR A 103 5.22 1.30 -9.45
N LEU A 104 5.30 1.22 -10.78
CA LEU A 104 6.38 1.84 -11.55
C LEU A 104 6.14 3.35 -11.70
N ASP A 105 6.43 4.08 -10.62
CA ASP A 105 6.25 5.52 -10.52
C ASP A 105 7.37 6.15 -9.68
N GLY A 106 7.76 7.38 -9.98
CA GLY A 106 8.84 8.07 -9.30
C GLY A 106 10.13 7.26 -9.27
N ALA A 107 10.86 7.30 -8.15
CA ALA A 107 12.12 6.56 -7.99
C ALA A 107 11.96 5.03 -7.97
N ASN A 108 10.74 4.49 -7.88
CA ASN A 108 10.53 3.04 -8.01
C ASN A 108 10.95 2.54 -9.40
N VAL A 109 10.87 3.38 -10.44
CA VAL A 109 11.37 3.04 -11.78
C VAL A 109 12.87 2.76 -11.75
N GLU A 110 13.64 3.69 -11.18
CA GLU A 110 15.10 3.54 -11.05
C GLU A 110 15.50 2.40 -10.09
N MET A 111 14.71 2.20 -9.03
CA MET A 111 14.89 1.05 -8.13
C MET A 111 14.69 -0.26 -8.90
N HIS A 112 13.63 -0.36 -9.70
CA HIS A 112 13.35 -1.54 -10.50
C HIS A 112 14.45 -1.82 -11.55
N GLU A 113 14.98 -0.80 -12.22
CA GLU A 113 16.12 -0.94 -13.15
C GLU A 113 17.34 -1.58 -12.48
N ARG A 114 17.52 -1.40 -11.17
CA ARG A 114 18.62 -1.95 -10.39
C ARG A 114 18.31 -3.32 -9.81
N LEU A 115 17.06 -3.54 -9.42
CA LEU A 115 16.64 -4.70 -8.66
C LEU A 115 16.10 -5.83 -9.53
N GLY A 116 15.45 -5.49 -10.65
CA GLY A 116 14.67 -6.45 -11.46
C GLY A 116 13.35 -6.85 -10.79
N ASP A 117 12.54 -7.59 -11.53
CA ASP A 117 11.22 -8.07 -11.08
C ASP A 117 11.32 -9.03 -9.88
N GLU A 118 12.43 -9.71 -9.75
CA GLU A 118 12.66 -10.72 -8.72
C GLU A 118 12.96 -10.14 -7.32
N ASN A 119 13.23 -8.84 -7.20
CA ASN A 119 13.59 -8.22 -5.92
C ASN A 119 12.65 -7.08 -5.50
N MET A 120 11.50 -6.96 -6.19
CA MET A 120 10.39 -6.04 -5.87
C MET A 120 9.05 -6.72 -6.13
N PHE A 121 8.01 -6.22 -5.49
CA PHE A 121 6.63 -6.68 -5.70
C PHE A 121 5.85 -5.60 -6.45
N LEU A 122 5.95 -5.63 -7.77
CA LEU A 122 5.31 -4.62 -8.62
C LEU A 122 3.85 -4.95 -8.90
N PHE A 123 3.04 -3.92 -9.04
CA PHE A 123 1.65 -3.98 -9.44
C PHE A 123 1.22 -2.69 -10.18
N GLY A 124 -0.01 -2.69 -10.68
CA GLY A 124 -0.66 -1.52 -11.24
C GLY A 124 -0.31 -1.23 -12.68
N LEU A 125 -0.98 -0.23 -13.22
CA LEU A 125 -0.81 0.25 -14.59
C LEU A 125 0.52 0.98 -14.76
N HIS A 126 1.08 0.92 -15.96
CA HIS A 126 2.14 1.82 -16.41
C HIS A 126 1.59 3.21 -16.77
N ALA A 127 2.45 4.22 -16.82
CA ALA A 127 2.04 5.61 -17.04
C ALA A 127 1.31 5.82 -18.38
N ASP A 128 1.77 5.18 -19.45
CA ASP A 128 1.14 5.20 -20.76
C ASP A 128 -0.23 4.50 -20.78
N GLU A 129 -0.38 3.43 -19.99
CA GLU A 129 -1.66 2.73 -19.82
C GLU A 129 -2.68 3.59 -19.07
N VAL A 130 -2.25 4.32 -18.04
CA VAL A 130 -3.09 5.29 -17.33
C VAL A 130 -3.60 6.36 -18.31
N VAL A 131 -2.72 6.92 -19.13
CA VAL A 131 -3.09 7.93 -20.15
C VAL A 131 -4.06 7.34 -21.16
N ARG A 132 -3.78 6.14 -21.67
CA ARG A 132 -4.64 5.43 -22.62
C ARG A 132 -6.02 5.18 -22.04
N LEU A 133 -6.09 4.62 -20.84
CA LEU A 133 -7.37 4.28 -20.18
C LEU A 133 -8.25 5.51 -19.95
N LYS A 134 -7.64 6.63 -19.53
CA LYS A 134 -8.35 7.91 -19.39
C LYS A 134 -8.93 8.43 -20.72
N ARG A 135 -8.18 8.28 -21.81
CA ARG A 135 -8.62 8.69 -23.14
C ARG A 135 -9.72 7.81 -23.70
N GLU A 136 -9.64 6.50 -23.49
CA GLU A 136 -10.61 5.51 -24.00
C GLU A 136 -11.90 5.45 -23.19
N GLY A 137 -11.91 6.03 -22.00
CA GLY A 137 -13.05 6.07 -21.10
C GLY A 137 -12.99 5.00 -20.01
N TYR A 138 -12.50 5.40 -18.86
CA TYR A 138 -12.45 4.56 -17.66
C TYR A 138 -13.79 4.53 -16.93
N ALA A 139 -14.26 3.34 -16.58
CA ALA A 139 -15.54 3.12 -15.92
C ALA A 139 -15.39 2.28 -14.63
N PRO A 140 -15.08 2.91 -13.48
CA PRO A 140 -14.87 2.22 -12.20
C PRO A 140 -16.01 1.30 -11.78
N GLN A 141 -17.27 1.68 -12.10
CA GLN A 141 -18.47 0.89 -11.78
C GLN A 141 -18.46 -0.50 -12.42
N LYS A 142 -17.81 -0.67 -13.59
CA LYS A 142 -17.71 -1.96 -14.25
C LYS A 142 -16.81 -2.91 -13.47
N LEU A 143 -15.75 -2.40 -12.85
CA LEU A 143 -14.85 -3.17 -11.99
C LEU A 143 -15.58 -3.59 -10.72
N TYR A 144 -16.23 -2.66 -10.04
CA TYR A 144 -17.08 -2.93 -8.88
C TYR A 144 -18.14 -4.01 -9.18
N ALA A 145 -18.74 -4.00 -10.37
CA ALA A 145 -19.74 -5.00 -10.75
C ALA A 145 -19.15 -6.41 -11.00
N ARG A 146 -17.88 -6.51 -11.40
CA ARG A 146 -17.22 -7.77 -11.80
C ARG A 146 -16.44 -8.44 -10.68
N ASP A 147 -15.82 -7.68 -9.81
CA ASP A 147 -14.91 -8.16 -8.78
C ASP A 147 -15.62 -8.19 -7.42
N GLU A 148 -15.84 -9.40 -6.89
CA GLU A 148 -16.54 -9.60 -5.63
C GLU A 148 -15.75 -9.09 -4.43
N ASN A 149 -14.42 -9.21 -4.43
CA ASN A 149 -13.57 -8.73 -3.36
C ASN A 149 -13.57 -7.20 -3.33
N LEU A 150 -13.41 -6.57 -4.50
CA LEU A 150 -13.50 -5.12 -4.63
C LEU A 150 -14.86 -4.61 -4.18
N ARG A 151 -15.94 -5.29 -4.58
CA ARG A 151 -17.30 -4.96 -4.16
C ARG A 151 -17.45 -5.02 -2.64
N ALA A 152 -16.96 -6.09 -2.01
CA ALA A 152 -17.01 -6.24 -0.57
C ALA A 152 -16.28 -5.10 0.16
N VAL A 153 -15.13 -4.65 -0.34
CA VAL A 153 -14.39 -3.50 0.21
C VAL A 153 -15.20 -2.20 0.08
N ILE A 154 -15.73 -1.92 -1.10
CA ILE A 154 -16.53 -0.70 -1.34
C ILE A 154 -17.81 -0.71 -0.51
N ASP A 155 -18.50 -1.84 -0.42
CA ASP A 155 -19.71 -1.98 0.38
C ASP A 155 -19.43 -1.85 1.88
N LYS A 156 -18.27 -2.34 2.35
CA LYS A 156 -17.83 -2.12 3.73
C LYS A 156 -17.60 -0.63 4.03
N LEU A 157 -17.00 0.12 3.11
CA LEU A 157 -16.85 1.57 3.26
C LEU A 157 -18.21 2.27 3.40
N LYS A 158 -19.20 1.87 2.59
CA LYS A 158 -20.57 2.42 2.64
C LYS A 158 -21.27 2.04 3.95
N ALA A 159 -21.19 0.79 4.33
CA ALA A 159 -21.81 0.29 5.58
C ALA A 159 -21.18 0.92 6.83
N GLY A 160 -19.89 1.23 6.78
CA GLY A 160 -19.14 1.82 7.91
C GLY A 160 -18.52 0.78 8.83
N PHE A 161 -18.03 1.27 9.95
CA PHE A 161 -17.24 0.51 10.93
C PHE A 161 -17.92 0.50 12.30
N SER A 162 -17.33 -0.19 13.26
CA SER A 162 -17.86 -0.39 14.61
C SER A 162 -18.08 0.91 15.41
N ASP A 163 -17.43 2.01 15.00
CA ASP A 163 -17.62 3.35 15.57
C ASP A 163 -18.86 4.08 15.03
N GLY A 164 -19.65 3.41 14.19
CA GLY A 164 -20.86 3.97 13.54
C GLY A 164 -20.58 4.95 12.41
N VAL A 165 -19.33 5.10 11.97
CA VAL A 165 -18.96 6.02 10.90
C VAL A 165 -19.00 5.33 9.55
N SER A 166 -19.86 5.81 8.64
CA SER A 166 -19.86 5.43 7.23
C SER A 166 -18.87 6.27 6.44
N TYR A 167 -18.29 5.67 5.39
CA TYR A 167 -17.38 6.32 4.42
C TYR A 167 -17.97 6.26 3.01
N ASP A 168 -19.30 6.38 2.91
CA ASP A 168 -20.00 6.39 1.62
C ASP A 168 -19.53 7.53 0.71
N ASP A 169 -19.14 8.66 1.28
CA ASP A 169 -18.53 9.78 0.57
C ASP A 169 -17.23 9.37 -0.18
N LEU A 170 -16.36 8.59 0.43
CA LEU A 170 -15.15 8.07 -0.22
C LEU A 170 -15.48 6.96 -1.22
N ALA A 171 -16.37 6.03 -0.86
CA ALA A 171 -16.81 4.96 -1.75
C ALA A 171 -17.50 5.50 -3.02
N SER A 172 -18.40 6.46 -2.86
CA SER A 172 -19.09 7.12 -3.98
C SER A 172 -18.12 7.88 -4.88
N ARG A 173 -17.11 8.57 -4.28
CA ARG A 173 -16.08 9.25 -5.04
C ARG A 173 -15.27 8.26 -5.89
N LEU A 174 -14.86 7.12 -5.35
CA LEU A 174 -14.14 6.07 -6.11
C LEU A 174 -14.99 5.52 -7.26
N LEU A 175 -16.28 5.28 -7.02
CA LEU A 175 -17.17 4.76 -8.06
C LEU A 175 -17.48 5.77 -9.16
N MET A 176 -17.53 7.07 -8.85
CA MET A 176 -17.82 8.12 -9.82
C MET A 176 -16.58 8.65 -10.55
N ASN A 177 -15.48 8.79 -9.84
CA ASN A 177 -14.24 9.38 -10.35
C ASN A 177 -13.04 8.84 -9.58
N ASP A 178 -12.58 7.65 -9.97
CA ASP A 178 -11.35 7.03 -9.48
C ASP A 178 -10.14 7.68 -10.16
N GLU A 179 -9.82 8.89 -9.72
CA GLU A 179 -8.73 9.72 -10.28
C GLU A 179 -7.38 9.00 -10.29
N TYR A 180 -7.17 8.14 -9.29
CA TYR A 180 -5.90 7.45 -9.03
C TYR A 180 -5.89 5.99 -9.50
N MET A 181 -6.90 5.54 -10.27
CA MET A 181 -6.99 4.17 -10.79
C MET A 181 -6.94 3.08 -9.72
N LEU A 182 -7.36 3.39 -8.48
CA LEU A 182 -7.30 2.46 -7.34
C LEU A 182 -8.10 1.18 -7.59
N LEU A 183 -9.28 1.32 -8.19
CA LEU A 183 -10.15 0.19 -8.49
C LEU A 183 -9.58 -0.66 -9.63
N GLN A 184 -8.89 -0.03 -10.58
CA GLN A 184 -8.23 -0.72 -11.67
C GLN A 184 -7.01 -1.52 -11.20
N ASP A 185 -6.24 -0.96 -10.28
CA ASP A 185 -5.03 -1.59 -9.76
C ASP A 185 -5.29 -2.60 -8.65
N PHE A 186 -6.52 -2.67 -8.12
CA PHE A 186 -6.87 -3.46 -6.94
C PHE A 186 -6.50 -4.95 -7.08
N ALA A 187 -6.87 -5.60 -8.18
CA ALA A 187 -6.59 -7.03 -8.37
C ALA A 187 -5.08 -7.31 -8.46
N SER A 188 -4.33 -6.47 -9.16
CA SER A 188 -2.86 -6.60 -9.27
C SER A 188 -2.16 -6.30 -7.94
N TYR A 189 -2.67 -5.34 -7.16
CA TYR A 189 -2.22 -5.08 -5.80
C TYR A 189 -2.42 -6.29 -4.90
N CYS A 190 -3.61 -6.89 -4.89
CA CYS A 190 -3.87 -8.11 -4.12
C CYS A 190 -2.92 -9.26 -4.52
N ALA A 191 -2.65 -9.43 -5.80
CA ALA A 191 -1.71 -10.44 -6.29
C ALA A 191 -0.27 -10.16 -5.84
N ALA A 192 0.16 -8.89 -5.83
CA ALA A 192 1.49 -8.49 -5.33
C ALA A 192 1.61 -8.74 -3.81
N GLU A 193 0.57 -8.41 -3.04
CA GLU A 193 0.50 -8.68 -1.60
C GLU A 193 0.58 -10.18 -1.29
N GLN A 194 -0.07 -11.01 -2.10
CA GLN A 194 0.01 -12.47 -1.94
C GLN A 194 1.42 -12.98 -2.24
N ARG A 195 2.03 -12.55 -3.37
CA ARG A 195 3.43 -12.92 -3.68
C ARG A 195 4.38 -12.49 -2.57
N MET A 196 4.21 -11.30 -2.02
CA MET A 196 5.00 -10.78 -0.91
C MET A 196 4.85 -11.67 0.33
N ALA A 197 3.62 -12.07 0.68
CA ALA A 197 3.35 -12.96 1.80
C ALA A 197 4.01 -14.34 1.64
N ASP A 198 3.87 -14.93 0.45
CA ASP A 198 4.44 -16.24 0.13
C ASP A 198 5.97 -16.20 0.17
N THR A 199 6.56 -15.09 -0.27
CA THR A 199 8.01 -14.89 -0.22
C THR A 199 8.51 -14.68 1.21
N TYR A 200 7.77 -13.92 2.03
CA TYR A 200 8.12 -13.70 3.43
C TYR A 200 8.17 -15.01 4.23
N ALA A 201 7.30 -15.97 3.92
CA ALA A 201 7.32 -17.29 4.53
C ALA A 201 8.59 -18.10 4.21
N ARG A 202 9.32 -17.72 3.16
CA ARG A 202 10.60 -18.33 2.77
C ARG A 202 11.76 -17.43 3.18
N SER A 203 12.16 -17.50 4.45
CA SER A 203 13.12 -16.58 5.10
C SER A 203 14.45 -16.43 4.35
N GLU A 204 14.97 -17.50 3.75
CA GLU A 204 16.21 -17.44 2.98
C GLU A 204 16.06 -16.54 1.73
N GLU A 205 14.97 -16.72 0.99
CA GLU A 205 14.65 -15.90 -0.18
C GLU A 205 14.42 -14.44 0.20
N TRP A 206 13.65 -14.21 1.27
CA TRP A 206 13.41 -12.87 1.80
C TRP A 206 14.71 -12.14 2.15
N ASN A 207 15.56 -12.80 2.94
CA ASN A 207 16.84 -12.22 3.38
C ASN A 207 17.75 -11.95 2.18
N ARG A 208 17.80 -12.84 1.19
CA ARG A 208 18.55 -12.62 -0.05
C ARG A 208 18.05 -11.38 -0.80
N MET A 209 16.75 -11.22 -0.96
CA MET A 209 16.16 -10.04 -1.61
C MET A 209 16.49 -8.77 -0.83
N SER A 210 16.38 -8.78 0.49
CA SER A 210 16.72 -7.66 1.36
C SER A 210 18.18 -7.24 1.19
N LEU A 211 19.12 -8.19 1.22
CA LEU A 211 20.54 -7.92 1.00
C LEU A 211 20.82 -7.36 -0.40
N ILE A 212 20.14 -7.83 -1.44
CA ILE A 212 20.26 -7.30 -2.80
C ILE A 212 19.76 -5.86 -2.85
N ASN A 213 18.64 -5.55 -2.19
CA ASN A 213 18.11 -4.19 -2.09
C ASN A 213 19.16 -3.25 -1.47
N ILE A 214 19.71 -3.61 -0.32
CA ILE A 214 20.77 -2.83 0.35
C ILE A 214 21.97 -2.65 -0.57
N ALA A 215 22.50 -3.73 -1.12
CA ALA A 215 23.71 -3.71 -1.95
C ALA A 215 23.57 -2.85 -3.20
N ARG A 216 22.37 -2.78 -3.79
CA ARG A 216 22.10 -2.02 -5.01
C ARG A 216 21.57 -0.59 -4.76
N SER A 217 21.39 -0.21 -3.50
CA SER A 217 20.90 1.12 -3.12
C SER A 217 21.93 2.26 -3.24
N GLY A 218 23.22 1.93 -3.41
CA GLY A 218 24.30 2.92 -3.47
C GLY A 218 24.13 4.02 -4.53
N ILE A 219 23.33 3.78 -5.57
CA ILE A 219 22.98 4.80 -6.57
C ILE A 219 22.28 6.01 -5.96
N PHE A 220 21.58 5.82 -4.85
CA PHE A 220 20.84 6.87 -4.15
C PHE A 220 21.62 7.56 -3.04
N ALA A 221 22.92 7.25 -2.91
CA ALA A 221 23.80 7.92 -1.95
C ALA A 221 24.08 9.36 -2.39
N ALA A 222 24.11 10.27 -1.40
CA ALA A 222 24.38 11.69 -1.63
C ALA A 222 25.76 11.97 -2.25
N ASP A 223 26.74 11.11 -2.01
CA ASP A 223 28.10 11.23 -2.57
C ASP A 223 28.16 11.13 -4.10
N ARG A 224 27.05 10.75 -4.71
CA ARG A 224 26.91 10.62 -6.16
C ARG A 224 26.29 11.85 -6.82
N ALA A 225 25.68 12.75 -6.04
CA ALA A 225 24.95 13.92 -6.53
C ALA A 225 25.90 15.04 -7.05
#